data_0be4110efb82701dbe7a0558907a1f03
#
_entry.id   0be4110efb82701dbe7a0558907a1f03
#
_cell.length_a   1.000
_cell.length_b   1.000
_cell.length_c   1.000
_cell.angle_alpha   90.00
_cell.angle_beta   90.00
_cell.angle_gamma   90.00
#
_symmetry.space_group_name_H-M   'P 1'
#
loop_
_entity.id
_entity.type
_entity.pdbx_description
1 polymer ?
#
loop_
_entity_poly.entity_id
_entity_poly.type
_entity_poly.pdbx_seq_one_letter_code
_entity_poly.pdbx_strand_id
1 'polypeptide(L)'
;MTETAGPILECHEVAKHYGALAAVDGVSLTVQSGETIGIGGPNGAGKTTFFDMISGLTPVSRGQVVFDGNAITGVAPHRLFHAGLARTFQVTSGFGSLTVLQNMLASVVFGAPKAGAGLLFNRAQREQAMHVLETYDLSSLSNSLVTDIPALARKKLMVATAVVHQPKILLLDEPVSGLLPAEVDEFIALMKSLRGKGICIVFIEHVMRFLTAVADRVLIMHQGKLIFDGTPQGFTKDELVRSVYLGSETRTE
;
A
#
# COMPACT_ATOMS: atom_id res chain seq x y z
N MET A 1 17.28 -13.42 -24.29
CA MET A 1 16.32 -12.29 -24.46
C MET A 1 15.36 -12.43 -23.30
N THR A 2 15.54 -11.64 -22.23
CA THR A 2 14.58 -11.57 -21.13
C THR A 2 13.34 -10.87 -21.67
N GLU A 3 12.23 -11.58 -21.83
CA GLU A 3 10.92 -10.97 -22.00
C GLU A 3 10.78 -9.93 -20.88
N THR A 4 10.71 -8.68 -21.24
CA THR A 4 10.32 -7.63 -20.28
C THR A 4 8.87 -7.93 -19.91
N ALA A 5 8.66 -8.44 -18.70
CA ALA A 5 7.31 -8.62 -18.16
C ALA A 5 6.55 -7.30 -18.34
N GLY A 6 5.34 -7.37 -18.88
CA GLY A 6 4.50 -6.20 -19.11
C GLY A 6 4.16 -5.47 -17.79
N PRO A 7 3.43 -4.36 -17.89
CA PRO A 7 3.02 -3.62 -16.70
C PRO A 7 2.10 -4.46 -15.82
N ILE A 8 2.30 -4.38 -14.50
CA ILE A 8 1.48 -5.11 -13.53
C ILE A 8 0.16 -4.38 -13.23
N LEU A 9 0.18 -3.04 -13.28
CA LEU A 9 -0.99 -2.21 -13.05
C LEU A 9 -1.00 -1.05 -14.03
N GLU A 10 -2.16 -0.80 -14.63
CA GLU A 10 -2.38 0.34 -15.51
C GLU A 10 -3.68 1.05 -15.13
N CYS A 11 -3.61 2.37 -15.06
CA CYS A 11 -4.76 3.25 -14.91
C CYS A 11 -4.83 4.13 -16.17
N HIS A 12 -5.97 4.12 -16.84
CA HIS A 12 -6.19 4.91 -18.07
C HIS A 12 -7.26 5.95 -17.81
N GLU A 13 -6.85 7.21 -17.70
CA GLU A 13 -7.73 8.38 -17.52
C GLU A 13 -8.77 8.20 -16.40
N VAL A 14 -8.36 7.58 -15.29
CA VAL A 14 -9.29 7.28 -14.20
C VAL A 14 -9.71 8.58 -13.48
N ALA A 15 -11.01 8.71 -13.27
CA ALA A 15 -11.59 9.87 -12.60
C ALA A 15 -12.63 9.45 -11.57
N LYS A 16 -12.75 10.23 -10.49
CA LYS A 16 -13.79 10.10 -9.47
C LYS A 16 -14.42 11.44 -9.17
N HIS A 17 -15.72 11.49 -9.36
CA HIS A 17 -16.54 12.68 -9.05
C HIS A 17 -17.51 12.39 -7.90
N TYR A 18 -17.63 13.34 -6.99
CA TYR A 18 -18.64 13.41 -5.95
C TYR A 18 -19.46 14.67 -6.17
N GLY A 19 -20.55 14.55 -6.93
CA GLY A 19 -21.29 15.72 -7.44
C GLY A 19 -20.40 16.60 -8.31
N ALA A 20 -20.23 17.86 -7.94
CA ALA A 20 -19.38 18.82 -8.66
C ALA A 20 -17.89 18.69 -8.31
N LEU A 21 -17.53 17.96 -7.26
CA LEU A 21 -16.13 17.78 -6.84
C LEU A 21 -15.47 16.66 -7.64
N ALA A 22 -14.44 16.98 -8.40
CA ALA A 22 -13.53 16.02 -9.02
C ALA A 22 -12.42 15.66 -8.00
N ALA A 23 -12.60 14.57 -7.23
CA ALA A 23 -11.63 14.12 -6.25
C ALA A 23 -10.39 13.50 -6.93
N VAL A 24 -10.59 12.88 -8.09
CA VAL A 24 -9.53 12.42 -9.02
C VAL A 24 -10.00 12.78 -10.42
N ASP A 25 -9.11 13.36 -11.23
CA ASP A 25 -9.47 13.93 -12.54
C ASP A 25 -8.47 13.49 -13.63
N GLY A 26 -8.79 12.38 -14.28
CA GLY A 26 -8.06 11.89 -15.46
C GLY A 26 -6.65 11.38 -15.16
N VAL A 27 -6.43 10.68 -14.04
CA VAL A 27 -5.11 10.15 -13.68
C VAL A 27 -4.81 8.91 -14.53
N SER A 28 -3.66 8.95 -15.21
CA SER A 28 -3.06 7.81 -15.90
C SER A 28 -1.77 7.40 -15.20
N LEU A 29 -1.60 6.10 -14.94
CA LEU A 29 -0.45 5.52 -14.27
C LEU A 29 -0.16 4.14 -14.83
N THR A 30 1.11 3.84 -15.05
CA THR A 30 1.59 2.49 -15.36
C THR A 30 2.62 2.09 -14.32
N VAL A 31 2.45 0.91 -13.70
CA VAL A 31 3.39 0.31 -12.76
C VAL A 31 4.04 -0.90 -13.43
N GLN A 32 5.36 -0.90 -13.53
CA GLN A 32 6.10 -2.04 -14.10
C GLN A 32 6.29 -3.14 -13.05
N SER A 33 6.48 -4.37 -13.52
CA SER A 33 6.79 -5.50 -12.64
C SER A 33 8.08 -5.24 -11.82
N GLY A 34 8.00 -5.37 -10.50
CA GLY A 34 9.11 -5.12 -9.57
C GLY A 34 9.38 -3.64 -9.28
N GLU A 35 8.60 -2.71 -9.84
CA GLU A 35 8.73 -1.28 -9.58
C GLU A 35 8.18 -0.90 -8.20
N THR A 36 8.82 0.06 -7.56
CA THR A 36 8.32 0.71 -6.34
C THR A 36 7.99 2.17 -6.62
N ILE A 37 6.72 2.54 -6.46
CA ILE A 37 6.22 3.90 -6.71
C ILE A 37 5.75 4.55 -5.42
N GLY A 38 6.25 5.76 -5.15
CA GLY A 38 5.76 6.61 -4.07
C GLY A 38 4.82 7.70 -4.60
N ILE A 39 3.66 7.87 -3.99
CA ILE A 39 2.69 8.92 -4.33
C ILE A 39 2.65 9.94 -3.19
N GLY A 40 3.13 11.15 -3.47
CA GLY A 40 3.09 12.28 -2.57
C GLY A 40 2.00 13.29 -2.94
N GLY A 41 1.89 14.33 -2.11
CA GLY A 41 0.97 15.45 -2.32
C GLY A 41 0.28 15.89 -1.03
N PRO A 42 -0.30 17.10 -0.99
CA PRO A 42 -0.97 17.64 0.20
C PRO A 42 -2.23 16.85 0.57
N ASN A 43 -2.75 17.10 1.78
CA ASN A 43 -4.03 16.55 2.20
C ASN A 43 -5.14 17.04 1.27
N GLY A 44 -6.08 16.15 0.93
CA GLY A 44 -7.14 16.46 -0.04
C GLY A 44 -6.72 16.42 -1.51
N ALA A 45 -5.48 16.04 -1.84
CA ALA A 45 -5.02 15.92 -3.24
C ALA A 45 -5.67 14.79 -4.04
N GLY A 46 -6.44 13.89 -3.39
CA GLY A 46 -7.10 12.76 -4.04
C GLY A 46 -6.38 11.42 -3.93
N LYS A 47 -5.26 11.35 -3.21
CA LYS A 47 -4.40 10.14 -3.10
C LYS A 47 -5.16 8.91 -2.60
N THR A 48 -5.81 9.01 -1.44
CA THR A 48 -6.59 7.91 -0.87
C THR A 48 -7.76 7.51 -1.76
N THR A 49 -8.45 8.50 -2.37
CA THR A 49 -9.50 8.22 -3.35
C THR A 49 -8.98 7.45 -4.56
N PHE A 50 -7.77 7.81 -5.04
CA PHE A 50 -7.11 7.09 -6.13
C PHE A 50 -6.80 5.64 -5.72
N PHE A 51 -6.28 5.41 -4.51
CA PHE A 51 -6.07 4.05 -3.98
C PHE A 51 -7.38 3.28 -3.82
N ASP A 52 -8.45 3.94 -3.37
CA ASP A 52 -9.77 3.31 -3.24
C ASP A 52 -10.31 2.84 -4.60
N MET A 53 -10.06 3.60 -5.67
CA MET A 53 -10.44 3.19 -7.02
C MET A 53 -9.64 1.99 -7.51
N ILE A 54 -8.31 1.99 -7.35
CA ILE A 54 -7.43 0.89 -7.77
C ILE A 54 -7.79 -0.40 -7.01
N SER A 55 -8.08 -0.29 -5.72
CA SER A 55 -8.39 -1.45 -4.86
C SER A 55 -9.86 -1.88 -4.86
N GLY A 56 -10.69 -1.26 -5.72
CA GLY A 56 -12.10 -1.63 -5.88
C GLY A 56 -13.02 -1.22 -4.72
N LEU A 57 -12.52 -0.40 -3.77
CA LEU A 57 -13.31 0.12 -2.65
C LEU A 57 -14.25 1.24 -3.08
N THR A 58 -13.88 1.99 -4.11
CA THR A 58 -14.67 3.07 -4.67
C THR A 58 -14.78 2.88 -6.18
N PRO A 59 -16.01 2.90 -6.75
CA PRO A 59 -16.16 2.79 -8.20
C PRO A 59 -15.61 4.02 -8.90
N VAL A 60 -14.90 3.82 -10.02
CA VAL A 60 -14.48 4.91 -10.91
C VAL A 60 -15.69 5.55 -11.61
N SER A 61 -15.64 6.86 -11.79
CA SER A 61 -16.65 7.59 -12.57
C SER A 61 -16.35 7.56 -14.07
N ARG A 62 -15.06 7.49 -14.46
CA ARG A 62 -14.56 7.39 -15.82
C ARG A 62 -13.19 6.74 -15.84
N GLY A 63 -12.82 6.16 -16.99
CA GLY A 63 -11.53 5.53 -17.18
C GLY A 63 -11.55 4.04 -16.86
N GLN A 64 -10.40 3.42 -16.91
CA GLN A 64 -10.24 1.98 -16.73
C GLN A 64 -9.02 1.68 -15.86
N VAL A 65 -9.13 0.62 -15.04
CA VAL A 65 -8.01 0.03 -14.30
C VAL A 65 -7.78 -1.38 -14.83
N VAL A 66 -6.54 -1.68 -15.17
CA VAL A 66 -6.08 -2.99 -15.62
C VAL A 66 -5.04 -3.51 -14.64
N PHE A 67 -5.17 -4.75 -14.21
CA PHE A 67 -4.22 -5.42 -13.32
C PHE A 67 -3.85 -6.77 -13.90
N ASP A 68 -2.55 -7.02 -14.06
CA ASP A 68 -2.00 -8.24 -14.62
C ASP A 68 -2.70 -8.61 -15.97
N GLY A 69 -2.84 -7.61 -16.85
CA GLY A 69 -3.48 -7.71 -18.15
C GLY A 69 -5.01 -7.84 -18.14
N ASN A 70 -5.66 -7.85 -16.98
CA ASN A 70 -7.11 -7.99 -16.85
C ASN A 70 -7.77 -6.67 -16.41
N ALA A 71 -8.88 -6.30 -17.06
CA ALA A 71 -9.68 -5.16 -16.62
C ALA A 71 -10.31 -5.46 -15.25
N ILE A 72 -10.02 -4.62 -14.27
CA ILE A 72 -10.48 -4.79 -12.88
C ILE A 72 -11.45 -3.68 -12.44
N THR A 73 -11.83 -2.79 -13.32
CA THR A 73 -12.77 -1.70 -13.01
C THR A 73 -14.08 -2.25 -12.46
N GLY A 74 -14.42 -1.87 -11.22
CA GLY A 74 -15.64 -2.35 -10.54
C GLY A 74 -15.55 -3.77 -9.96
N VAL A 75 -14.38 -4.41 -10.00
CA VAL A 75 -14.17 -5.71 -9.33
C VAL A 75 -14.07 -5.51 -7.82
N ALA A 76 -14.77 -6.36 -7.05
CA ALA A 76 -14.80 -6.26 -5.59
C ALA A 76 -13.42 -6.52 -4.96
N PRO A 77 -13.08 -5.83 -3.84
CA PRO A 77 -11.74 -5.88 -3.21
C PRO A 77 -11.25 -7.30 -2.87
N HIS A 78 -12.13 -8.16 -2.37
CA HIS A 78 -11.74 -9.53 -2.02
C HIS A 78 -11.31 -10.35 -3.25
N ARG A 79 -11.88 -10.10 -4.43
CA ARG A 79 -11.46 -10.75 -5.68
C ARG A 79 -10.11 -10.23 -6.15
N LEU A 80 -9.86 -8.91 -5.98
CA LEU A 80 -8.56 -8.30 -6.29
C LEU A 80 -7.47 -8.85 -5.39
N PHE A 81 -7.76 -9.02 -4.09
CA PHE A 81 -6.84 -9.65 -3.16
C PHE A 81 -6.44 -11.07 -3.61
N HIS A 82 -7.41 -11.91 -4.00
CA HIS A 82 -7.13 -13.25 -4.52
C HIS A 82 -6.43 -13.26 -5.89
N ALA A 83 -6.55 -12.18 -6.67
CA ALA A 83 -5.81 -12.00 -7.91
C ALA A 83 -4.35 -11.55 -7.67
N GLY A 84 -4.00 -11.16 -6.43
CA GLY A 84 -2.66 -10.75 -6.05
C GLY A 84 -2.49 -9.24 -5.82
N LEU A 85 -3.58 -8.46 -5.71
CA LEU A 85 -3.53 -7.05 -5.33
C LEU A 85 -3.89 -6.92 -3.84
N ALA A 86 -2.88 -6.74 -3.00
CA ALA A 86 -3.07 -6.51 -1.57
C ALA A 86 -3.03 -5.01 -1.24
N ARG A 87 -3.81 -4.60 -0.24
CA ARG A 87 -3.80 -3.23 0.29
C ARG A 87 -3.79 -3.23 1.81
N THR A 88 -3.00 -2.33 2.38
CA THR A 88 -3.10 -1.96 3.79
C THR A 88 -3.91 -0.67 3.95
N PHE A 89 -4.43 -0.43 5.15
CA PHE A 89 -5.21 0.75 5.45
C PHE A 89 -4.47 1.67 6.43
N GLN A 90 -4.73 2.98 6.35
CA GLN A 90 -4.11 4.00 7.19
C GLN A 90 -4.34 3.73 8.69
N VAL A 91 -5.53 3.28 9.06
CA VAL A 91 -5.80 2.86 10.43
C VAL A 91 -5.15 1.50 10.67
N THR A 92 -4.17 1.44 11.56
CA THR A 92 -3.47 0.22 11.97
C THR A 92 -4.37 -0.70 12.81
N SER A 93 -5.56 -0.92 12.34
CA SER A 93 -6.52 -1.80 12.94
C SER A 93 -6.44 -3.18 12.28
N GLY A 94 -5.46 -3.96 12.71
CA GLY A 94 -5.76 -5.35 12.92
C GLY A 94 -6.99 -5.45 13.83
N PHE A 95 -7.55 -6.60 13.99
CA PHE A 95 -8.59 -6.79 15.00
C PHE A 95 -7.96 -6.51 16.38
N GLY A 96 -8.12 -5.31 16.92
CA GLY A 96 -7.43 -4.83 18.13
C GLY A 96 -7.68 -5.69 19.37
N SER A 97 -8.83 -6.37 19.42
CA SER A 97 -9.20 -7.34 20.46
C SER A 97 -8.54 -8.72 20.27
N LEU A 98 -7.85 -8.96 19.19
CA LEU A 98 -7.12 -10.20 18.91
C LEU A 98 -5.63 -10.03 19.19
N THR A 99 -4.96 -11.15 19.50
CA THR A 99 -3.51 -11.17 19.61
C THR A 99 -2.82 -11.05 18.24
N VAL A 100 -1.52 -10.77 18.24
CA VAL A 100 -0.69 -10.75 17.03
C VAL A 100 -0.81 -12.06 16.25
N LEU A 101 -0.72 -13.20 16.95
CA LEU A 101 -0.89 -14.51 16.32
C LEU A 101 -2.30 -14.73 15.75
N GLN A 102 -3.34 -14.30 16.47
CA GLN A 102 -4.71 -14.44 15.98
C GLN A 102 -4.98 -13.60 14.73
N ASN A 103 -4.42 -12.37 14.66
CA ASN A 103 -4.46 -11.54 13.45
C ASN A 103 -3.76 -12.22 12.26
N MET A 104 -2.57 -12.80 12.51
CA MET A 104 -1.83 -13.52 11.48
C MET A 104 -2.58 -14.77 11.00
N LEU A 105 -3.15 -15.55 11.92
CA LEU A 105 -3.98 -16.72 11.62
C LEU A 105 -5.23 -16.35 10.81
N ALA A 106 -5.89 -15.23 11.14
CA ALA A 106 -7.00 -14.73 10.35
C ALA A 106 -6.60 -14.49 8.89
N SER A 107 -5.44 -13.84 8.66
CA SER A 107 -4.94 -13.63 7.30
C SER A 107 -4.58 -14.93 6.59
N VAL A 108 -3.88 -15.86 7.25
CA VAL A 108 -3.52 -17.16 6.68
C VAL A 108 -4.75 -17.93 6.21
N VAL A 109 -5.83 -17.92 7.01
CA VAL A 109 -7.03 -18.72 6.72
C VAL A 109 -7.96 -18.04 5.73
N PHE A 110 -8.35 -16.80 6.02
CA PHE A 110 -9.38 -16.10 5.22
C PHE A 110 -8.82 -15.48 3.95
N GLY A 111 -7.50 -15.27 3.88
CA GLY A 111 -6.83 -14.84 2.66
C GLY A 111 -6.61 -15.98 1.64
N ALA A 112 -6.75 -17.25 2.04
CA ALA A 112 -6.59 -18.38 1.12
C ALA A 112 -7.78 -18.47 0.14
N PRO A 113 -7.55 -18.78 -1.16
CA PRO A 113 -8.60 -18.89 -2.18
C PRO A 113 -9.68 -19.93 -1.86
N LYS A 114 -9.36 -20.92 -1.06
CA LYS A 114 -10.27 -21.98 -0.57
C LYS A 114 -10.25 -22.01 0.95
N ALA A 115 -10.70 -20.92 1.58
CA ALA A 115 -10.91 -20.90 3.01
C ALA A 115 -11.96 -21.95 3.37
N GLY A 116 -11.53 -23.04 3.99
CA GLY A 116 -12.45 -24.04 4.54
C GLY A 116 -13.26 -23.42 5.67
N ALA A 117 -14.53 -23.75 5.77
CA ALA A 117 -15.46 -23.27 6.83
C ALA A 117 -15.14 -23.84 8.24
N GLY A 118 -13.88 -24.16 8.53
CA GLY A 118 -13.44 -24.67 9.82
C GLY A 118 -13.25 -23.53 10.83
N LEU A 119 -13.95 -23.61 11.97
CA LEU A 119 -13.81 -22.69 13.10
C LEU A 119 -12.48 -22.88 13.88
N LEU A 120 -11.71 -23.92 13.60
CA LEU A 120 -10.48 -24.26 14.30
C LEU A 120 -9.28 -24.17 13.36
N PHE A 121 -8.26 -23.45 13.79
CA PHE A 121 -6.97 -23.39 13.10
C PHE A 121 -6.24 -24.72 13.24
N ASN A 122 -5.78 -25.28 12.12
CA ASN A 122 -4.98 -26.49 12.15
C ASN A 122 -3.48 -26.18 12.45
N ARG A 123 -2.72 -27.25 12.73
CA ARG A 123 -1.31 -27.14 13.09
C ARG A 123 -0.48 -26.47 11.99
N ALA A 124 -0.71 -26.82 10.73
CA ALA A 124 0.06 -26.26 9.59
C ALA A 124 -0.19 -24.75 9.43
N GLN A 125 -1.43 -24.28 9.60
CA GLN A 125 -1.77 -22.86 9.58
C GLN A 125 -1.09 -22.09 10.71
N ARG A 126 -1.01 -22.69 11.91
CA ARG A 126 -0.32 -22.09 13.05
C ARG A 126 1.19 -22.03 12.82
N GLU A 127 1.80 -23.09 12.28
CA GLU A 127 3.21 -23.11 11.91
C GLU A 127 3.53 -22.07 10.83
N GLN A 128 2.70 -21.94 9.80
CA GLN A 128 2.83 -20.90 8.78
C GLN A 128 2.72 -19.49 9.39
N ALA A 129 1.73 -19.24 10.25
CA ALA A 129 1.56 -17.96 10.92
C ALA A 129 2.78 -17.61 11.77
N MET A 130 3.28 -18.55 12.56
CA MET A 130 4.48 -18.33 13.40
C MET A 130 5.74 -18.08 12.57
N HIS A 131 5.94 -18.81 11.47
CA HIS A 131 7.07 -18.58 10.57
C HIS A 131 7.05 -17.17 9.95
N VAL A 132 5.85 -16.67 9.56
CA VAL A 132 5.73 -15.30 9.09
C VAL A 132 6.05 -14.31 10.22
N LEU A 133 5.52 -14.52 11.43
CA LEU A 133 5.81 -13.65 12.57
C LEU A 133 7.31 -13.60 12.91
N GLU A 134 8.03 -14.71 12.80
CA GLU A 134 9.49 -14.77 12.96
C GLU A 134 10.20 -13.92 11.88
N THR A 135 9.77 -14.03 10.61
CA THR A 135 10.34 -13.28 9.49
C THR A 135 10.25 -11.77 9.68
N TYR A 136 9.24 -11.29 10.43
CA TYR A 136 8.99 -9.87 10.69
C TYR A 136 9.37 -9.42 12.12
N ASP A 137 10.10 -10.26 12.87
CA ASP A 137 10.51 -10.01 14.27
C ASP A 137 9.33 -9.79 15.24
N LEU A 138 8.23 -10.51 15.02
CA LEU A 138 6.99 -10.39 15.79
C LEU A 138 6.70 -11.61 16.68
N SER A 139 7.52 -12.65 16.64
CA SER A 139 7.27 -13.93 17.33
C SER A 139 7.18 -13.76 18.85
N SER A 140 8.03 -12.91 19.45
CA SER A 140 8.00 -12.61 20.89
C SER A 140 6.72 -11.90 21.34
N LEU A 141 6.03 -11.22 20.41
CA LEU A 141 4.78 -10.50 20.65
C LEU A 141 3.54 -11.31 20.28
N SER A 142 3.69 -12.58 19.88
CA SER A 142 2.62 -13.42 19.32
C SER A 142 1.37 -13.51 20.21
N ASN A 143 1.53 -13.51 21.52
CA ASN A 143 0.43 -13.58 22.49
C ASN A 143 -0.05 -12.21 23.00
N SER A 144 0.58 -11.11 22.61
CA SER A 144 0.18 -9.74 22.98
C SER A 144 -1.02 -9.31 22.14
N LEU A 145 -1.91 -8.50 22.71
CA LEU A 145 -2.97 -7.83 21.95
C LEU A 145 -2.34 -6.81 20.99
N VAL A 146 -2.95 -6.62 19.83
CA VAL A 146 -2.46 -5.65 18.82
C VAL A 146 -2.48 -4.22 19.35
N THR A 147 -3.41 -3.91 20.25
CA THR A 147 -3.46 -2.61 20.93
C THR A 147 -2.24 -2.33 21.81
N ASP A 148 -1.60 -3.35 22.36
CA ASP A 148 -0.59 -3.26 23.40
C ASP A 148 0.84 -3.30 22.85
N ILE A 149 1.02 -3.59 21.57
CA ILE A 149 2.34 -3.64 20.94
C ILE A 149 2.77 -2.26 20.40
N PRO A 150 4.10 -2.01 20.28
CA PRO A 150 4.66 -0.77 19.72
C PRO A 150 4.14 -0.43 18.32
N ALA A 151 4.19 0.86 17.95
CA ALA A 151 3.71 1.35 16.66
C ALA A 151 4.38 0.64 15.48
N LEU A 152 5.70 0.49 15.50
CA LEU A 152 6.46 -0.22 14.48
C LEU A 152 6.03 -1.68 14.35
N ALA A 153 5.83 -2.38 15.48
CA ALA A 153 5.37 -3.77 15.47
C ALA A 153 3.97 -3.90 14.84
N ARG A 154 3.06 -2.95 15.10
CA ARG A 154 1.75 -2.90 14.44
C ARG A 154 1.89 -2.70 12.93
N LYS A 155 2.76 -1.80 12.49
CA LYS A 155 3.03 -1.57 11.05
C LYS A 155 3.65 -2.80 10.38
N LYS A 156 4.61 -3.47 11.04
CA LYS A 156 5.17 -4.74 10.57
C LYS A 156 4.09 -5.83 10.45
N LEU A 157 3.21 -5.97 11.46
CA LEU A 157 2.11 -6.94 11.42
C LEU A 157 1.16 -6.66 10.27
N MET A 158 0.79 -5.40 10.04
CA MET A 158 -0.05 -4.98 8.93
C MET A 158 0.55 -5.40 7.57
N VAL A 159 1.85 -5.19 7.38
CA VAL A 159 2.55 -5.64 6.16
C VAL A 159 2.58 -7.17 6.10
N ALA A 160 2.96 -7.86 7.19
CA ALA A 160 3.04 -9.31 7.25
C ALA A 160 1.72 -9.99 6.88
N THR A 161 0.60 -9.46 7.40
CA THR A 161 -0.75 -9.96 7.07
C THR A 161 -1.14 -9.72 5.62
N ALA A 162 -0.70 -8.62 5.01
CA ALA A 162 -0.97 -8.32 3.61
C ALA A 162 -0.15 -9.19 2.63
N VAL A 163 1.08 -9.58 3.01
CA VAL A 163 2.00 -10.29 2.12
C VAL A 163 2.06 -11.80 2.33
N VAL A 164 1.35 -12.35 3.32
CA VAL A 164 1.37 -13.80 3.63
C VAL A 164 0.97 -14.69 2.44
N HIS A 165 0.16 -14.17 1.54
CA HIS A 165 -0.27 -14.85 0.31
C HIS A 165 0.53 -14.43 -0.93
N GLN A 166 1.70 -13.81 -0.75
CA GLN A 166 2.64 -13.43 -1.80
C GLN A 166 1.97 -12.63 -2.93
N PRO A 167 1.43 -11.45 -2.62
CA PRO A 167 0.76 -10.63 -3.63
C PRO A 167 1.74 -10.18 -4.70
N LYS A 168 1.25 -9.94 -5.91
CA LYS A 168 2.02 -9.36 -7.01
C LYS A 168 2.28 -7.87 -6.80
N ILE A 169 1.31 -7.18 -6.19
CA ILE A 169 1.40 -5.75 -5.85
C ILE A 169 0.84 -5.49 -4.45
N LEU A 170 1.53 -4.64 -3.71
CA LEU A 170 1.15 -4.18 -2.38
C LEU A 170 0.92 -2.67 -2.39
N LEU A 171 -0.30 -2.26 -2.06
CA LEU A 171 -0.67 -0.85 -1.88
C LEU A 171 -0.58 -0.50 -0.39
N LEU A 172 0.22 0.53 -0.04
CA LEU A 172 0.43 0.99 1.33
C LEU A 172 -0.06 2.42 1.51
N ASP A 173 -0.93 2.65 2.48
CA ASP A 173 -1.47 3.97 2.79
C ASP A 173 -0.83 4.50 4.07
N GLU A 174 0.04 5.52 3.95
CA GLU A 174 0.82 6.15 5.02
C GLU A 174 1.53 5.15 5.96
N PRO A 175 2.38 4.27 5.41
CA PRO A 175 2.96 3.17 6.17
C PRO A 175 3.86 3.62 7.33
N VAL A 176 4.50 4.79 7.27
CA VAL A 176 5.41 5.27 8.33
C VAL A 176 4.82 6.39 9.20
N SER A 177 3.54 6.73 9.02
CA SER A 177 2.85 7.70 9.86
C SER A 177 2.90 7.28 11.34
N GLY A 178 3.35 8.19 12.22
CA GLY A 178 3.45 7.97 13.66
C GLY A 178 4.68 7.18 14.11
N LEU A 179 5.62 6.88 13.23
CA LEU A 179 6.90 6.24 13.57
C LEU A 179 7.98 7.28 13.91
N LEU A 180 8.87 6.90 14.85
CA LEU A 180 10.07 7.66 15.15
C LEU A 180 11.11 7.54 14.02
N PRO A 181 12.05 8.49 13.87
CA PRO A 181 13.04 8.45 12.78
C PRO A 181 13.82 7.14 12.65
N ALA A 182 14.21 6.52 13.77
CA ALA A 182 14.91 5.22 13.75
C ALA A 182 13.98 4.07 13.30
N GLU A 183 12.69 4.13 13.67
CA GLU A 183 11.69 3.15 13.24
C GLU A 183 11.39 3.27 11.75
N VAL A 184 11.45 4.50 11.20
CA VAL A 184 11.33 4.74 9.74
C VAL A 184 12.47 4.06 8.99
N ASP A 185 13.72 4.08 9.52
CA ASP A 185 14.86 3.42 8.89
C ASP A 185 14.68 1.89 8.86
N GLU A 186 14.17 1.32 9.93
CA GLU A 186 13.88 -0.11 10.00
C GLU A 186 12.76 -0.48 9.02
N PHE A 187 11.74 0.36 8.89
CA PHE A 187 10.66 0.14 7.93
C PHE A 187 11.12 0.30 6.47
N ILE A 188 12.05 1.22 6.18
CA ILE A 188 12.72 1.32 4.86
C ILE A 188 13.43 0.01 4.51
N ALA A 189 14.17 -0.58 5.46
CA ALA A 189 14.85 -1.86 5.24
C ALA A 189 13.84 -2.98 4.94
N LEU A 190 12.71 -3.01 5.65
CA LEU A 190 11.62 -3.95 5.38
C LEU A 190 11.08 -3.80 3.95
N MET A 191 10.80 -2.59 3.49
CA MET A 191 10.29 -2.36 2.13
C MET A 191 11.29 -2.82 1.06
N LYS A 192 12.57 -2.54 1.25
CA LYS A 192 13.64 -3.01 0.35
C LYS A 192 13.72 -4.55 0.30
N SER A 193 13.50 -5.22 1.44
CA SER A 193 13.43 -6.68 1.52
C SER A 193 12.26 -7.25 0.71
N LEU A 194 11.07 -6.64 0.78
CA LEU A 194 9.89 -7.05 0.01
C LEU A 194 10.09 -6.88 -1.49
N ARG A 195 10.68 -5.77 -1.90
CA ARG A 195 11.08 -5.55 -3.29
C ARG A 195 12.02 -6.64 -3.80
N GLY A 196 13.01 -7.03 -2.99
CA GLY A 196 13.92 -8.14 -3.31
C GLY A 196 13.23 -9.49 -3.53
N LYS A 197 11.98 -9.64 -3.07
CA LYS A 197 11.12 -10.81 -3.31
C LYS A 197 10.23 -10.68 -4.55
N GLY A 198 10.39 -9.62 -5.34
CA GLY A 198 9.64 -9.39 -6.58
C GLY A 198 8.25 -8.79 -6.39
N ILE A 199 7.89 -8.33 -5.19
CA ILE A 199 6.62 -7.66 -4.93
C ILE A 199 6.72 -6.22 -5.41
N CYS A 200 5.80 -5.80 -6.30
CA CYS A 200 5.63 -4.40 -6.64
C CYS A 200 5.03 -3.64 -5.47
N ILE A 201 5.49 -2.43 -5.21
CA ILE A 201 4.99 -1.64 -4.10
C ILE A 201 4.52 -0.29 -4.63
N VAL A 202 3.28 0.10 -4.31
CA VAL A 202 2.81 1.47 -4.51
C VAL A 202 2.39 2.00 -3.14
N PHE A 203 2.93 3.15 -2.74
CA PHE A 203 2.62 3.69 -1.43
C PHE A 203 2.29 5.19 -1.48
N ILE A 204 1.39 5.61 -0.61
CA ILE A 204 1.09 7.02 -0.34
C ILE A 204 1.91 7.45 0.87
N GLU A 205 2.65 8.55 0.76
CA GLU A 205 3.39 9.13 1.88
C GLU A 205 3.61 10.63 1.73
N HIS A 206 3.79 11.30 2.85
CA HIS A 206 4.19 12.69 2.93
C HIS A 206 5.60 12.87 3.53
N VAL A 207 6.17 11.80 4.08
CA VAL A 207 7.53 11.79 4.65
C VAL A 207 8.55 11.71 3.51
N MET A 208 9.18 12.85 3.18
CA MET A 208 10.14 13.00 2.08
C MET A 208 11.27 11.95 2.13
N ARG A 209 11.81 11.71 3.34
CA ARG A 209 12.87 10.72 3.56
C ARG A 209 12.45 9.32 3.12
N PHE A 210 11.22 8.93 3.42
CA PHE A 210 10.71 7.62 3.03
C PHE A 210 10.47 7.53 1.52
N LEU A 211 9.83 8.55 0.94
CA LEU A 211 9.62 8.66 -0.51
C LEU A 211 10.94 8.48 -1.28
N THR A 212 11.98 9.23 -0.90
CA THR A 212 13.26 9.21 -1.62
C THR A 212 14.11 7.96 -1.37
N ALA A 213 13.93 7.30 -0.22
CA ALA A 213 14.73 6.11 0.15
C ALA A 213 14.18 4.80 -0.41
N VAL A 214 12.87 4.74 -0.70
CA VAL A 214 12.17 3.49 -1.05
C VAL A 214 11.72 3.48 -2.51
N ALA A 215 11.24 4.62 -3.06
CA ALA A 215 10.68 4.68 -4.39
C ALA A 215 11.75 4.65 -5.50
N ASP A 216 11.46 3.95 -6.59
CA ASP A 216 12.16 4.09 -7.87
C ASP A 216 11.65 5.29 -8.65
N ARG A 217 10.36 5.58 -8.49
CA ARG A 217 9.63 6.66 -9.15
C ARG A 217 8.66 7.31 -8.19
N VAL A 218 8.59 8.63 -8.23
CA VAL A 218 7.74 9.44 -7.36
C VAL A 218 6.70 10.16 -8.22
N LEU A 219 5.46 10.09 -7.78
CA LEU A 219 4.33 10.80 -8.35
C LEU A 219 3.84 11.84 -7.35
N ILE A 220 3.45 13.02 -7.82
CA ILE A 220 2.82 14.02 -6.96
C ILE A 220 1.42 14.31 -7.47
N MET A 221 0.47 14.14 -6.55
CA MET A 221 -0.92 14.52 -6.79
C MET A 221 -1.23 15.88 -6.17
N HIS A 222 -1.98 16.69 -6.92
CA HIS A 222 -2.53 17.95 -6.45
C HIS A 222 -3.91 18.19 -7.09
N GLN A 223 -4.91 18.51 -6.29
CA GLN A 223 -6.29 18.79 -6.75
C GLN A 223 -6.84 17.72 -7.73
N GLY A 224 -6.63 16.44 -7.39
CA GLY A 224 -7.10 15.30 -8.17
C GLY A 224 -6.25 14.93 -9.38
N LYS A 225 -5.18 15.66 -9.70
CA LYS A 225 -4.34 15.45 -10.90
C LYS A 225 -2.93 15.04 -10.51
N LEU A 226 -2.24 14.33 -11.42
CA LEU A 226 -0.80 14.16 -11.35
C LEU A 226 -0.14 15.44 -11.89
N ILE A 227 0.72 16.06 -11.08
CA ILE A 227 1.49 17.25 -11.44
C ILE A 227 2.98 16.96 -11.61
N PHE A 228 3.45 15.82 -11.14
CA PHE A 228 4.83 15.34 -11.29
C PHE A 228 4.83 13.82 -11.41
N ASP A 229 5.72 13.32 -12.26
CA ASP A 229 6.02 11.91 -12.45
C ASP A 229 7.50 11.79 -12.84
N GLY A 230 8.33 11.24 -11.97
CA GLY A 230 9.78 11.21 -12.22
C GLY A 230 10.58 10.49 -11.12
N THR A 231 11.90 10.64 -11.22
CA THR A 231 12.82 10.04 -10.24
C THR A 231 12.77 10.77 -8.89
N PRO A 232 13.14 10.09 -7.77
CA PRO A 232 13.28 10.75 -6.48
C PRO A 232 14.20 11.98 -6.48
N GLN A 233 15.25 11.97 -7.31
CA GLN A 233 16.18 13.10 -7.45
C GLN A 233 15.54 14.26 -8.21
N GLY A 234 14.70 13.98 -9.22
CA GLY A 234 13.92 14.99 -9.95
C GLY A 234 12.89 15.65 -9.04
N PHE A 235 12.18 14.84 -8.27
CA PHE A 235 11.19 15.29 -7.29
C PHE A 235 11.72 16.35 -6.33
N THR A 236 12.91 16.17 -5.76
CA THR A 236 13.50 17.13 -4.80
C THR A 236 13.91 18.46 -5.42
N LYS A 237 14.06 18.53 -6.75
CA LYS A 237 14.51 19.71 -7.50
C LYS A 237 13.37 20.44 -8.22
N ASP A 238 12.23 19.81 -8.38
CA ASP A 238 11.10 20.37 -9.14
C ASP A 238 10.48 21.57 -8.41
N GLU A 239 10.39 22.71 -9.11
CA GLU A 239 9.88 23.97 -8.54
C GLU A 239 8.38 23.91 -8.26
N LEU A 240 7.60 23.26 -9.12
CA LEU A 240 6.16 23.11 -8.94
C LEU A 240 5.87 22.26 -7.71
N VAL A 241 6.58 21.14 -7.55
CA VAL A 241 6.48 20.28 -6.37
C VAL A 241 6.83 21.06 -5.10
N ARG A 242 7.94 21.81 -5.12
CA ARG A 242 8.34 22.65 -3.98
C ARG A 242 7.27 23.68 -3.61
N SER A 243 6.68 24.35 -4.59
CA SER A 243 5.63 25.34 -4.36
C SER A 243 4.39 24.72 -3.73
N VAL A 244 4.00 23.50 -4.13
CA VAL A 244 2.84 22.77 -3.58
C VAL A 244 3.09 22.32 -2.15
N TYR A 245 4.31 21.86 -1.82
CA TYR A 245 4.66 21.45 -0.45
C TYR A 245 4.89 22.64 0.47
N LEU A 246 5.65 23.66 0.05
CA LEU A 246 5.95 24.86 0.86
C LEU A 246 4.73 25.80 0.98
N GLY A 247 3.89 25.87 -0.05
CA GLY A 247 2.65 26.66 0.00
C GLY A 247 1.59 26.11 0.95
N SER A 248 1.70 24.84 1.38
CA SER A 248 0.81 24.24 2.39
C SER A 248 1.22 24.55 3.83
N GLU A 249 2.49 24.88 4.10
CA GLU A 249 2.98 25.22 5.44
C GLU A 249 2.66 26.65 5.88
N THR A 250 2.34 27.54 4.94
CA THR A 250 2.05 28.97 5.25
C THR A 250 0.58 29.28 5.57
N ARG A 251 -0.29 28.28 5.73
CA ARG A 251 -1.73 28.47 6.03
C ARG A 251 -2.16 28.00 7.42
N THR A 252 -1.25 27.89 8.36
CA THR A 252 -1.56 27.70 9.79
C THR A 252 -1.07 28.89 10.60
N GLU A 253 -1.80 30.01 10.46
CA GLU A 253 -1.93 31.08 11.46
C GLU A 253 -3.41 31.31 11.74
#